data_b3cccf0ed8e32557cafa24f76281601e
#
_entry.id   b3cccf0ed8e32557cafa24f76281601e
#
_cell.length_a   1.000
_cell.length_b   1.000
_cell.length_c   1.000
_cell.angle_alpha   90.00
_cell.angle_beta   90.00
_cell.angle_gamma   90.00
#
_symmetry.space_group_name_H-M   'P 1'
#
loop_
_entity.id
_entity.type
_entity.pdbx_description
1 polymer ?
#
loop_
_entity_poly.entity_id
_entity_poly.type
_entity_poly.pdbx_seq_one_letter_code
_entity_poly.pdbx_strand_id
1 'polypeptide(L)'
;MMTTYLKLLVTMALWGGTFIAGRLVVQDMGAFSAAFCRFAVASVALVILTYAIEGGLPWPPKKLWLSIALLGLTGIFAYNVFFFSGLRTVEAGRAALIIALNPVAIALGAALVFKDPLSPTKLLGIGLSLVGAAVVISDGAPLKLLRGDVGMGELFMLGCVVSWMSYSLLGKAVMAELSPFAATTYACLTGALLLLGPALADGLGHAIATASPTTWGGIFYLGILGSAVGFSWYYDGLRQLGPAQAGVFINLVPVWAIALAALVLQETPTSSLLLGGCLVIAGVVLTNRQGRS
;
A
#
# COMPACT_ATOMS: atom_id res chain seq x y z
N MET A 1 11.29 -23.43 5.22
CA MET A 1 10.33 -22.73 6.12
C MET A 1 10.94 -21.54 6.85
N MET A 2 12.03 -21.68 7.64
CA MET A 2 12.67 -20.56 8.37
C MET A 2 13.00 -19.36 7.45
N THR A 3 13.59 -19.63 6.28
CA THR A 3 13.92 -18.61 5.27
C THR A 3 12.69 -17.85 4.78
N THR A 4 11.54 -18.53 4.62
CA THR A 4 10.28 -17.92 4.16
C THR A 4 9.73 -16.96 5.21
N TYR A 5 9.73 -17.37 6.49
CA TYR A 5 9.33 -16.50 7.60
C TYR A 5 10.23 -15.26 7.70
N LEU A 6 11.56 -15.44 7.57
CA LEU A 6 12.50 -14.33 7.58
C LEU A 6 12.26 -13.36 6.41
N LYS A 7 12.06 -13.88 5.18
CA LYS A 7 11.70 -13.05 4.02
C LYS A 7 10.44 -12.22 4.27
N LEU A 8 9.38 -12.83 4.83
CA LEU A 8 8.14 -12.13 5.14
C LEU A 8 8.35 -11.05 6.21
N LEU A 9 9.08 -11.32 7.28
CA LEU A 9 9.38 -10.33 8.31
C LEU A 9 10.15 -9.13 7.73
N VAL A 10 11.18 -9.40 6.93
CA VAL A 10 11.95 -8.33 6.26
C VAL A 10 11.07 -7.57 5.27
N THR A 11 10.21 -8.24 4.51
CA THR A 11 9.25 -7.59 3.61
C THR A 11 8.35 -6.62 4.36
N MET A 12 7.84 -6.98 5.53
CA MET A 12 7.00 -6.09 6.34
C MET A 12 7.80 -4.87 6.83
N ALA A 13 9.07 -5.05 7.18
CA ALA A 13 9.96 -3.93 7.52
C ALA A 13 10.23 -3.04 6.30
N LEU A 14 10.48 -3.63 5.11
CA LEU A 14 10.62 -2.88 3.87
C LEU A 14 9.35 -2.07 3.53
N TRP A 15 8.18 -2.67 3.69
CA TRP A 15 6.92 -1.97 3.44
C TRP A 15 6.64 -0.89 4.50
N GLY A 16 6.95 -1.13 5.77
CA GLY A 16 6.93 -0.09 6.81
C GLY A 16 7.82 1.10 6.46
N GLY A 17 9.04 0.82 5.99
CA GLY A 17 10.00 1.83 5.53
C GLY A 17 9.55 2.64 4.31
N THR A 18 8.56 2.15 3.52
CA THR A 18 8.04 2.95 2.39
C THR A 18 7.36 4.24 2.84
N PHE A 19 6.79 4.29 4.04
CA PHE A 19 6.19 5.50 4.61
C PHE A 19 7.26 6.54 4.93
N ILE A 20 8.39 6.10 5.47
CA ILE A 20 9.54 6.97 5.79
C ILE A 20 10.16 7.49 4.51
N ALA A 21 10.48 6.59 3.57
CA ALA A 21 11.04 6.98 2.28
C ALA A 21 10.09 7.93 1.52
N GLY A 22 8.77 7.64 1.52
CA GLY A 22 7.77 8.51 0.92
C GLY A 22 7.74 9.90 1.55
N ARG A 23 7.82 9.98 2.88
CA ARG A 23 7.86 11.26 3.63
C ARG A 23 9.09 12.10 3.27
N LEU A 24 10.25 11.47 3.09
CA LEU A 24 11.46 12.15 2.67
C LEU A 24 11.38 12.64 1.22
N VAL A 25 10.85 11.80 0.32
CA VAL A 25 10.75 12.13 -1.11
C VAL A 25 9.84 13.33 -1.37
N VAL A 26 8.70 13.46 -0.65
CA VAL A 26 7.75 14.56 -0.89
C VAL A 26 8.24 15.92 -0.40
N GLN A 27 9.38 15.98 0.27
CA GLN A 27 10.03 17.25 0.65
C GLN A 27 10.64 17.96 -0.56
N ASP A 28 11.15 17.17 -1.53
CA ASP A 28 11.84 17.70 -2.71
C ASP A 28 11.02 17.56 -4.00
N MET A 29 10.09 16.58 -4.06
CA MET A 29 9.34 16.27 -5.27
C MET A 29 7.84 16.44 -5.10
N GLY A 30 7.16 16.88 -6.18
CA GLY A 30 5.70 16.83 -6.29
C GLY A 30 5.17 15.39 -6.25
N ALA A 31 3.91 15.23 -5.87
CA ALA A 31 3.31 13.89 -5.73
C ALA A 31 3.31 13.08 -7.04
N PHE A 32 3.03 13.74 -8.17
CA PHE A 32 3.03 13.08 -9.48
C PHE A 32 4.44 12.70 -9.93
N SER A 33 5.41 13.59 -9.77
CA SER A 33 6.82 13.35 -10.12
C SER A 33 7.41 12.23 -9.26
N ALA A 34 7.16 12.24 -7.95
CA ALA A 34 7.57 11.19 -7.03
C ALA A 34 6.97 9.82 -7.38
N ALA A 35 5.66 9.78 -7.65
CA ALA A 35 4.97 8.57 -8.04
C ALA A 35 5.50 8.03 -9.38
N PHE A 36 5.69 8.89 -10.38
CA PHE A 36 6.25 8.50 -11.66
C PHE A 36 7.66 7.91 -11.52
N CYS A 37 8.58 8.62 -10.86
CA CYS A 37 9.96 8.15 -10.68
C CYS A 37 10.01 6.80 -9.94
N ARG A 38 9.23 6.65 -8.86
CA ARG A 38 9.09 5.38 -8.13
C ARG A 38 8.68 4.24 -9.06
N PHE A 39 7.62 4.44 -9.86
CA PHE A 39 7.10 3.36 -10.70
C PHE A 39 7.82 3.17 -12.02
N ALA A 40 8.55 4.16 -12.52
CA ALA A 40 9.53 3.96 -13.58
C ALA A 40 10.64 2.99 -13.12
N VAL A 41 11.22 3.22 -11.94
CA VAL A 41 12.22 2.33 -11.34
C VAL A 41 11.62 0.95 -11.02
N ALA A 42 10.43 0.90 -10.42
CA ALA A 42 9.75 -0.36 -10.10
C ALA A 42 9.43 -1.19 -11.35
N SER A 43 8.98 -0.54 -12.42
CA SER A 43 8.64 -1.20 -13.70
C SER A 43 9.85 -1.87 -14.31
N VAL A 44 11.00 -1.17 -14.37
CA VAL A 44 12.27 -1.74 -14.88
C VAL A 44 12.66 -2.95 -14.01
N ALA A 45 12.67 -2.79 -12.69
CA ALA A 45 13.06 -3.87 -11.79
C ALA A 45 12.12 -5.08 -11.88
N LEU A 46 10.79 -4.85 -11.96
CA LEU A 46 9.79 -5.92 -12.08
C LEU A 46 9.85 -6.64 -13.43
N VAL A 47 10.09 -5.91 -14.53
CA VAL A 47 10.33 -6.54 -15.84
C VAL A 47 11.52 -7.49 -15.76
N ILE A 48 12.67 -7.01 -15.24
CA ILE A 48 13.87 -7.84 -15.09
C ILE A 48 13.58 -9.08 -14.21
N LEU A 49 12.89 -8.88 -13.08
CA LEU A 49 12.56 -9.99 -12.18
C LEU A 49 11.56 -10.98 -12.78
N THR A 50 10.55 -10.49 -13.52
CA THR A 50 9.58 -11.38 -14.19
C THR A 50 10.30 -12.25 -15.22
N TYR A 51 11.20 -11.66 -16.01
CA TYR A 51 12.03 -12.44 -16.94
C TYR A 51 12.93 -13.44 -16.23
N ALA A 52 13.55 -13.06 -15.11
CA ALA A 52 14.43 -13.94 -14.35
C ALA A 52 13.69 -15.09 -13.64
N ILE A 53 12.47 -14.86 -13.17
CA ILE A 53 11.71 -15.84 -12.38
C ILE A 53 10.80 -16.70 -13.26
N GLU A 54 10.16 -16.12 -14.27
CA GLU A 54 9.14 -16.77 -15.11
C GLU A 54 9.65 -17.10 -16.53
N GLY A 55 10.88 -16.67 -16.87
CA GLY A 55 11.48 -16.90 -18.19
C GLY A 55 10.94 -15.98 -19.28
N GLY A 56 10.08 -15.03 -18.95
CA GLY A 56 9.50 -14.05 -19.87
C GLY A 56 8.32 -13.30 -19.30
N LEU A 57 7.89 -12.24 -19.97
CA LEU A 57 6.68 -11.51 -19.64
C LEU A 57 5.58 -11.91 -20.63
N PRO A 58 4.57 -12.75 -20.22
CA PRO A 58 3.55 -13.25 -21.14
C PRO A 58 2.67 -12.10 -21.63
N TRP A 59 2.38 -12.08 -22.95
CA TRP A 59 1.51 -11.05 -23.52
C TRP A 59 0.06 -11.26 -23.08
N PRO A 60 -0.61 -10.25 -22.48
CA PRO A 60 -1.96 -10.41 -21.98
C PRO A 60 -2.96 -10.60 -23.13
N PRO A 61 -3.99 -11.46 -22.95
CA PRO A 61 -5.11 -11.52 -23.86
C PRO A 61 -5.79 -10.16 -24.04
N LYS A 62 -6.27 -9.86 -25.26
CA LYS A 62 -6.88 -8.55 -25.58
C LYS A 62 -7.97 -8.13 -24.58
N LYS A 63 -8.77 -9.07 -24.09
CA LYS A 63 -9.86 -8.84 -23.12
C LYS A 63 -9.39 -8.33 -21.75
N LEU A 64 -8.12 -8.56 -21.39
CA LEU A 64 -7.56 -8.14 -20.08
C LEU A 64 -7.00 -6.72 -20.08
N TRP A 65 -6.77 -6.09 -21.23
CA TRP A 65 -6.11 -4.78 -21.26
C TRP A 65 -6.87 -3.69 -20.51
N LEU A 66 -8.20 -3.68 -20.58
CA LEU A 66 -9.01 -2.76 -19.77
C LEU A 66 -8.82 -3.01 -18.27
N SER A 67 -8.86 -4.26 -17.84
CA SER A 67 -8.64 -4.61 -16.42
C SER A 67 -7.24 -4.28 -15.95
N ILE A 68 -6.23 -4.49 -16.79
CA ILE A 68 -4.83 -4.10 -16.51
C ILE A 68 -4.71 -2.56 -16.42
N ALA A 69 -5.33 -1.82 -17.34
CA ALA A 69 -5.34 -0.35 -17.26
C ALA A 69 -6.03 0.14 -15.98
N LEU A 70 -7.12 -0.50 -15.56
CA LEU A 70 -7.80 -0.20 -14.30
C LEU A 70 -6.94 -0.60 -13.07
N LEU A 71 -6.17 -1.68 -13.14
CA LEU A 71 -5.19 -1.99 -12.10
C LEU A 71 -4.10 -0.91 -11.99
N GLY A 72 -3.55 -0.47 -13.12
CA GLY A 72 -2.61 0.65 -13.17
C GLY A 72 -3.21 1.95 -12.63
N LEU A 73 -4.47 2.23 -12.99
CA LEU A 73 -5.18 3.43 -12.54
C LEU A 73 -5.44 3.41 -11.03
N THR A 74 -5.93 2.30 -10.48
CA THR A 74 -6.32 2.23 -9.07
C THR A 74 -5.13 1.98 -8.16
N GLY A 75 -4.35 0.91 -8.40
CA GLY A 75 -3.28 0.49 -7.50
C GLY A 75 -2.00 1.31 -7.62
N ILE A 76 -1.74 1.87 -8.82
CA ILE A 76 -0.49 2.58 -9.06
C ILE A 76 -0.73 4.09 -9.15
N PHE A 77 -1.54 4.57 -10.09
CA PHE A 77 -1.79 5.99 -10.27
C PHE A 77 -2.47 6.60 -9.03
N ALA A 78 -3.75 6.26 -8.79
CA ALA A 78 -4.55 6.89 -7.76
C ALA A 78 -3.98 6.66 -6.36
N TYR A 79 -3.63 5.41 -6.03
CA TYR A 79 -3.02 5.08 -4.74
C TYR A 79 -1.79 5.95 -4.45
N ASN A 80 -0.87 6.08 -5.40
CA ASN A 80 0.39 6.79 -5.14
C ASN A 80 0.27 8.30 -5.19
N VAL A 81 -0.61 8.84 -6.01
CA VAL A 81 -0.94 10.26 -5.96
C VAL A 81 -1.50 10.62 -4.58
N PHE A 82 -2.45 9.83 -4.06
CA PHE A 82 -2.98 10.01 -2.72
C PHE A 82 -1.92 9.78 -1.64
N PHE A 83 -1.11 8.73 -1.76
CA PHE A 83 -0.05 8.40 -0.81
C PHE A 83 0.96 9.54 -0.65
N PHE A 84 1.54 10.02 -1.74
CA PHE A 84 2.50 11.10 -1.67
C PHE A 84 1.87 12.44 -1.28
N SER A 85 0.63 12.73 -1.73
CA SER A 85 -0.09 13.92 -1.31
C SER A 85 -0.39 13.91 0.18
N GLY A 86 -0.80 12.78 0.73
CA GLY A 86 -1.09 12.65 2.16
C GLY A 86 0.16 12.71 3.03
N LEU A 87 1.27 12.10 2.61
CA LEU A 87 2.53 12.14 3.36
C LEU A 87 3.16 13.54 3.44
N ARG A 88 2.67 14.53 2.70
CA ARG A 88 3.09 15.93 2.89
C ARG A 88 2.67 16.48 4.25
N THR A 89 1.52 16.05 4.77
CA THR A 89 0.91 16.60 5.98
C THR A 89 0.69 15.59 7.09
N VAL A 90 0.56 14.29 6.75
CA VAL A 90 0.35 13.22 7.73
C VAL A 90 1.68 12.55 8.08
N GLU A 91 1.90 12.34 9.36
CA GLU A 91 3.06 11.59 9.86
C GLU A 91 3.07 10.15 9.36
N ALA A 92 4.27 9.58 9.15
CA ALA A 92 4.46 8.26 8.56
C ALA A 92 3.77 7.15 9.38
N GLY A 93 3.88 7.19 10.71
CA GLY A 93 3.22 6.22 11.59
C GLY A 93 1.69 6.29 11.51
N ARG A 94 1.11 7.49 11.48
CA ARG A 94 -0.34 7.73 11.34
C ARG A 94 -0.84 7.25 9.97
N ALA A 95 -0.13 7.60 8.90
CA ALA A 95 -0.44 7.18 7.54
C ALA A 95 -0.49 5.65 7.42
N ALA A 96 0.50 4.94 7.99
CA ALA A 96 0.56 3.49 7.99
C ALA A 96 -0.63 2.84 8.70
N LEU A 97 -1.10 3.42 9.83
CA LEU A 97 -2.26 2.91 10.56
C LEU A 97 -3.58 3.14 9.81
N ILE A 98 -3.74 4.27 9.11
CA ILE A 98 -4.92 4.49 8.26
C ILE A 98 -4.93 3.48 7.11
N ILE A 99 -3.79 3.27 6.44
CA ILE A 99 -3.67 2.31 5.34
C ILE A 99 -3.81 0.86 5.83
N ALA A 100 -3.55 0.56 7.09
CA ALA A 100 -3.82 -0.74 7.69
C ALA A 100 -5.32 -1.13 7.69
N LEU A 101 -6.22 -0.22 7.36
CA LEU A 101 -7.64 -0.52 7.08
C LEU A 101 -7.87 -1.28 5.75
N ASN A 102 -6.85 -1.42 4.90
CA ASN A 102 -6.99 -2.11 3.61
C ASN A 102 -7.72 -3.46 3.69
N PRO A 103 -7.40 -4.39 4.63
CA PRO A 103 -8.12 -5.66 4.73
C PRO A 103 -9.60 -5.48 5.07
N VAL A 104 -9.93 -4.50 5.89
CA VAL A 104 -11.32 -4.15 6.24
C VAL A 104 -12.08 -3.64 5.03
N ALA A 105 -11.48 -2.71 4.28
CA ALA A 105 -12.07 -2.17 3.06
C ALA A 105 -12.26 -3.26 2.00
N ILE A 106 -11.26 -4.15 1.80
CA ILE A 106 -11.34 -5.28 0.88
C ILE A 106 -12.48 -6.23 1.29
N ALA A 107 -12.63 -6.55 2.58
CA ALA A 107 -13.71 -7.41 3.07
C ALA A 107 -15.09 -6.79 2.82
N LEU A 108 -15.25 -5.49 3.08
CA LEU A 108 -16.48 -4.75 2.78
C LEU A 108 -16.75 -4.67 1.28
N GLY A 109 -15.74 -4.37 0.48
CA GLY A 109 -15.84 -4.32 -0.98
C GLY A 109 -16.21 -5.68 -1.58
N ALA A 110 -15.62 -6.78 -1.07
CA ALA A 110 -15.95 -8.13 -1.50
C ALA A 110 -17.41 -8.52 -1.13
N ALA A 111 -17.87 -8.12 0.05
CA ALA A 111 -19.26 -8.33 0.46
C ALA A 111 -20.23 -7.56 -0.44
N LEU A 112 -19.90 -6.34 -0.84
CA LEU A 112 -20.75 -5.51 -1.72
C LEU A 112 -20.74 -6.03 -3.17
N VAL A 113 -19.58 -6.36 -3.72
CA VAL A 113 -19.41 -6.71 -5.15
C VAL A 113 -19.71 -8.19 -5.39
N PHE A 114 -19.16 -9.09 -4.56
CA PHE A 114 -19.29 -10.54 -4.75
C PHE A 114 -20.35 -11.17 -3.84
N LYS A 115 -21.01 -10.36 -2.98
CA LYS A 115 -21.97 -10.83 -1.98
C LYS A 115 -21.37 -11.84 -1.00
N ASP A 116 -20.08 -11.72 -0.72
CA ASP A 116 -19.40 -12.58 0.25
C ASP A 116 -20.01 -12.38 1.65
N PRO A 117 -20.32 -13.46 2.39
CA PRO A 117 -20.96 -13.34 3.70
C PRO A 117 -19.98 -12.73 4.72
N LEU A 118 -20.50 -11.78 5.52
CA LEU A 118 -19.79 -11.21 6.65
C LEU A 118 -20.21 -11.95 7.94
N SER A 119 -19.34 -12.79 8.47
CA SER A 119 -19.59 -13.46 9.75
C SER A 119 -19.62 -12.44 10.90
N PRO A 120 -20.29 -12.74 12.05
CA PRO A 120 -20.30 -11.86 13.22
C PRO A 120 -18.88 -11.48 13.69
N THR A 121 -17.93 -12.41 13.63
CA THR A 121 -16.52 -12.15 13.96
C THR A 121 -15.90 -11.13 13.02
N LYS A 122 -16.17 -11.21 11.71
CA LYS A 122 -15.70 -10.22 10.73
C LYS A 122 -16.33 -8.85 11.01
N LEU A 123 -17.62 -8.79 11.30
CA LEU A 123 -18.31 -7.54 11.63
C LEU A 123 -17.74 -6.88 12.89
N LEU A 124 -17.46 -7.65 13.94
CA LEU A 124 -16.76 -7.16 15.14
C LEU A 124 -15.36 -6.62 14.80
N GLY A 125 -14.59 -7.34 13.97
CA GLY A 125 -13.26 -6.91 13.52
C GLY A 125 -13.32 -5.61 12.73
N ILE A 126 -14.27 -5.48 11.81
CA ILE A 126 -14.52 -4.27 11.03
C ILE A 126 -14.85 -3.11 11.97
N GLY A 127 -15.80 -3.28 12.89
CA GLY A 127 -16.17 -2.25 13.86
C GLY A 127 -15.00 -1.79 14.71
N LEU A 128 -14.21 -2.74 15.24
CA LEU A 128 -13.04 -2.45 16.05
C LEU A 128 -11.96 -1.68 15.27
N SER A 129 -11.70 -2.06 14.01
CA SER A 129 -10.76 -1.35 13.13
C SER A 129 -11.22 0.08 12.82
N LEU A 130 -12.51 0.27 12.55
CA LEU A 130 -13.06 1.60 12.27
C LEU A 130 -13.00 2.51 13.49
N VAL A 131 -13.29 2.00 14.70
CA VAL A 131 -13.11 2.75 15.94
C VAL A 131 -11.64 3.11 16.15
N GLY A 132 -10.72 2.16 15.96
CA GLY A 132 -9.28 2.42 16.05
C GLY A 132 -8.82 3.49 15.07
N ALA A 133 -9.26 3.43 13.82
CA ALA A 133 -8.95 4.44 12.82
C ALA A 133 -9.53 5.81 13.19
N ALA A 134 -10.75 5.86 13.71
CA ALA A 134 -11.35 7.10 14.19
C ALA A 134 -10.52 7.74 15.32
N VAL A 135 -9.99 6.95 16.26
CA VAL A 135 -9.08 7.41 17.32
C VAL A 135 -7.79 7.97 16.72
N VAL A 136 -7.17 7.28 15.75
CA VAL A 136 -5.93 7.73 15.09
C VAL A 136 -6.16 9.02 14.30
N ILE A 137 -7.21 9.08 13.49
CA ILE A 137 -7.51 10.25 12.62
C ILE A 137 -7.87 11.47 13.45
N SER A 138 -8.64 11.30 14.52
CA SER A 138 -9.07 12.41 15.39
C SER A 138 -8.05 12.82 16.44
N ASP A 139 -6.93 12.11 16.50
CA ASP A 139 -5.92 12.27 17.57
C ASP A 139 -6.51 12.18 18.99
N GLY A 140 -7.38 11.15 19.18
CA GLY A 140 -8.06 10.90 20.45
C GLY A 140 -9.24 11.86 20.77
N ALA A 141 -9.63 12.73 19.86
CA ALA A 141 -10.73 13.67 20.03
C ALA A 141 -11.88 13.41 19.04
N PRO A 142 -12.76 12.40 19.28
CA PRO A 142 -13.75 11.95 18.31
C PRO A 142 -14.76 13.04 17.88
N LEU A 143 -14.96 14.08 18.70
CA LEU A 143 -15.78 15.24 18.34
C LEU A 143 -15.24 15.99 17.10
N LYS A 144 -13.93 15.93 16.82
CA LYS A 144 -13.34 16.51 15.59
C LYS A 144 -13.93 15.88 14.34
N LEU A 145 -14.14 14.56 14.35
CA LEU A 145 -14.75 13.83 13.23
C LEU A 145 -16.18 14.28 12.96
N LEU A 146 -16.96 14.49 14.03
CA LEU A 146 -18.34 14.95 13.94
C LEU A 146 -18.44 16.40 13.42
N ARG A 147 -17.41 17.22 13.64
CA ARG A 147 -17.33 18.59 13.12
C ARG A 147 -16.77 18.67 11.71
N GLY A 148 -16.35 17.54 11.13
CA GLY A 148 -15.68 17.52 9.83
C GLY A 148 -14.23 18.00 9.84
N ASP A 149 -13.62 18.11 11.02
CA ASP A 149 -12.22 18.54 11.19
C ASP A 149 -11.25 17.39 10.86
N VAL A 150 -11.41 16.80 9.66
CA VAL A 150 -10.49 15.80 9.10
C VAL A 150 -9.58 16.51 8.13
N GLY A 151 -8.28 16.39 8.33
CA GLY A 151 -7.29 17.02 7.44
C GLY A 151 -7.33 16.42 6.03
N MET A 152 -6.96 17.21 5.01
CA MET A 152 -6.86 16.73 3.63
C MET A 152 -5.87 15.56 3.50
N GLY A 153 -4.85 15.51 4.34
CA GLY A 153 -3.88 14.42 4.35
C GLY A 153 -4.49 13.07 4.73
N GLU A 154 -5.32 13.06 5.79
CA GLU A 154 -6.07 11.87 6.21
C GLU A 154 -7.08 11.43 5.14
N LEU A 155 -7.74 12.36 4.47
CA LEU A 155 -8.63 12.05 3.35
C LEU A 155 -7.86 11.41 2.18
N PHE A 156 -6.66 11.89 1.88
CA PHE A 156 -5.79 11.23 0.90
C PHE A 156 -5.39 9.82 1.33
N MET A 157 -5.09 9.59 2.62
CA MET A 157 -4.81 8.23 3.12
C MET A 157 -6.02 7.31 3.01
N LEU A 158 -7.24 7.80 3.26
CA LEU A 158 -8.48 7.04 3.01
C LEU A 158 -8.68 6.79 1.49
N GLY A 159 -8.29 7.74 0.65
CA GLY A 159 -8.22 7.56 -0.80
C GLY A 159 -7.30 6.41 -1.20
N CYS A 160 -6.15 6.24 -0.52
CA CYS A 160 -5.28 5.07 -0.70
C CYS A 160 -6.01 3.76 -0.38
N VAL A 161 -6.77 3.73 0.72
CA VAL A 161 -7.53 2.54 1.14
C VAL A 161 -8.57 2.14 0.09
N VAL A 162 -9.34 3.10 -0.43
CA VAL A 162 -10.33 2.86 -1.50
C VAL A 162 -9.65 2.40 -2.80
N SER A 163 -8.55 3.05 -3.16
CA SER A 163 -7.77 2.70 -4.35
C SER A 163 -7.21 1.28 -4.27
N TRP A 164 -6.65 0.91 -3.12
CA TRP A 164 -6.11 -0.44 -2.89
C TRP A 164 -7.20 -1.51 -2.82
N MET A 165 -8.35 -1.22 -2.22
CA MET A 165 -9.53 -2.08 -2.27
C MET A 165 -9.93 -2.36 -3.72
N SER A 166 -10.08 -1.30 -4.54
CA SER A 166 -10.44 -1.42 -5.96
C SER A 166 -9.41 -2.25 -6.72
N TYR A 167 -8.11 -1.97 -6.54
CA TYR A 167 -7.01 -2.75 -7.10
C TYR A 167 -7.10 -4.23 -6.73
N SER A 168 -7.35 -4.52 -5.45
CA SER A 168 -7.40 -5.89 -4.95
C SER A 168 -8.58 -6.69 -5.52
N LEU A 169 -9.76 -6.06 -5.63
CA LEU A 169 -10.95 -6.69 -6.21
C LEU A 169 -10.79 -6.95 -7.71
N LEU A 170 -10.26 -5.97 -8.46
CA LEU A 170 -9.95 -6.10 -9.88
C LEU A 170 -8.84 -7.13 -10.13
N GLY A 171 -7.83 -7.16 -9.27
CA GLY A 171 -6.70 -8.07 -9.36
C GLY A 171 -7.09 -9.53 -9.33
N LYS A 172 -8.14 -9.89 -8.58
CA LYS A 172 -8.69 -11.25 -8.53
C LYS A 172 -9.05 -11.78 -9.94
N ALA A 173 -9.66 -10.95 -10.77
CA ALA A 173 -10.04 -11.33 -12.13
C ALA A 173 -8.83 -11.44 -13.07
N VAL A 174 -7.86 -10.54 -12.96
CA VAL A 174 -6.66 -10.54 -13.82
C VAL A 174 -5.73 -11.70 -13.48
N MET A 175 -5.55 -11.98 -12.18
CA MET A 175 -4.71 -13.09 -11.70
C MET A 175 -5.31 -14.49 -11.92
N ALA A 176 -6.53 -14.59 -12.43
CA ALA A 176 -7.07 -15.85 -12.91
C ALA A 176 -6.43 -16.30 -14.26
N GLU A 177 -5.85 -15.35 -15.02
CA GLU A 177 -5.28 -15.63 -16.35
C GLU A 177 -3.81 -15.21 -16.47
N LEU A 178 -3.29 -14.38 -15.56
CA LEU A 178 -1.89 -13.97 -15.49
C LEU A 178 -1.30 -14.33 -14.13
N SER A 179 -0.01 -14.63 -14.11
CA SER A 179 0.70 -14.77 -12.84
C SER A 179 0.66 -13.47 -12.05
N PRO A 180 0.76 -13.54 -10.70
CA PRO A 180 0.84 -12.34 -9.87
C PRO A 180 1.99 -11.39 -10.26
N PHE A 181 3.14 -11.94 -10.68
CA PHE A 181 4.27 -11.14 -11.16
C PHE A 181 3.95 -10.41 -12.45
N ALA A 182 3.43 -11.12 -13.47
CA ALA A 182 3.04 -10.51 -14.73
C ALA A 182 1.95 -9.45 -14.54
N ALA A 183 0.89 -9.76 -13.74
CA ALA A 183 -0.18 -8.82 -13.44
C ALA A 183 0.34 -7.55 -12.75
N THR A 184 1.23 -7.68 -11.75
CA THR A 184 1.85 -6.54 -11.06
C THR A 184 2.76 -5.74 -11.98
N THR A 185 3.57 -6.42 -12.81
CA THR A 185 4.45 -5.75 -13.79
C THR A 185 3.64 -4.92 -14.77
N TYR A 186 2.58 -5.46 -15.35
CA TYR A 186 1.69 -4.72 -16.25
C TYR A 186 0.95 -3.58 -15.55
N ALA A 187 0.50 -3.77 -14.31
CA ALA A 187 -0.11 -2.70 -13.53
C ALA A 187 0.88 -1.56 -13.28
N CYS A 188 2.15 -1.86 -12.96
CA CYS A 188 3.20 -0.86 -12.77
C CYS A 188 3.51 -0.11 -14.08
N LEU A 189 3.65 -0.82 -15.20
CA LEU A 189 3.89 -0.22 -16.52
C LEU A 189 2.75 0.72 -16.93
N THR A 190 1.51 0.25 -16.85
CA THR A 190 0.33 1.07 -17.22
C THR A 190 0.14 2.23 -16.27
N GLY A 191 0.35 2.03 -14.97
CA GLY A 191 0.27 3.10 -13.97
C GLY A 191 1.37 4.14 -14.13
N ALA A 192 2.62 3.74 -14.42
CA ALA A 192 3.71 4.65 -14.72
C ALA A 192 3.41 5.47 -16.00
N LEU A 193 2.85 4.83 -17.02
CA LEU A 193 2.45 5.53 -18.25
C LEU A 193 1.36 6.57 -17.96
N LEU A 194 0.36 6.24 -17.14
CA LEU A 194 -0.70 7.18 -16.72
C LEU A 194 -0.13 8.35 -15.90
N LEU A 195 0.91 8.10 -15.08
CA LEU A 195 1.57 9.13 -14.26
C LEU A 195 2.43 10.08 -15.09
N LEU A 196 2.92 9.68 -16.26
CA LEU A 196 3.88 10.46 -17.05
C LEU A 196 3.34 11.85 -17.44
N GLY A 197 2.12 11.92 -17.96
CA GLY A 197 1.51 13.19 -18.37
C GLY A 197 1.38 14.19 -17.21
N PRO A 198 0.70 13.82 -16.11
CA PRO A 198 0.63 14.66 -14.91
C PRO A 198 2.01 15.00 -14.31
N ALA A 199 2.97 14.06 -14.30
CA ALA A 199 4.32 14.33 -13.80
C ALA A 199 5.07 15.37 -14.65
N LEU A 200 4.91 15.33 -15.98
CA LEU A 200 5.48 16.34 -16.87
C LEU A 200 4.86 17.73 -16.60
N ALA A 201 3.55 17.79 -16.36
CA ALA A 201 2.84 19.02 -15.99
C ALA A 201 3.25 19.51 -14.58
N ASP A 202 3.60 18.60 -13.66
CA ASP A 202 4.09 18.88 -12.30
C ASP A 202 5.60 19.31 -12.29
N GLY A 203 6.24 19.42 -13.45
CA GLY A 203 7.63 19.82 -13.57
C GLY A 203 8.65 18.70 -13.36
N LEU A 204 8.36 17.48 -13.84
CA LEU A 204 9.21 16.30 -13.71
C LEU A 204 10.67 16.56 -14.04
N GLY A 205 10.97 17.27 -15.15
CA GLY A 205 12.35 17.55 -15.57
C GLY A 205 13.12 18.35 -14.50
N HIS A 206 12.48 19.36 -13.93
CA HIS A 206 13.07 20.15 -12.85
C HIS A 206 13.24 19.30 -11.57
N ALA A 207 12.21 18.54 -11.19
CA ALA A 207 12.24 17.67 -10.02
C ALA A 207 13.38 16.63 -10.11
N ILE A 208 13.59 16.02 -11.28
CA ILE A 208 14.72 15.09 -11.51
C ILE A 208 16.07 15.79 -11.38
N ALA A 209 16.22 16.99 -11.95
CA ALA A 209 17.48 17.72 -11.97
C ALA A 209 17.88 18.28 -10.60
N THR A 210 16.91 18.62 -9.74
CA THR A 210 17.13 19.25 -8.44
C THR A 210 17.01 18.32 -7.24
N ALA A 211 16.54 17.09 -7.45
CA ALA A 211 16.33 16.12 -6.37
C ALA A 211 17.65 15.80 -5.64
N SER A 212 17.59 15.82 -4.31
CA SER A 212 18.69 15.47 -3.45
C SER A 212 19.08 13.99 -3.54
N PRO A 213 20.32 13.61 -3.17
CA PRO A 213 20.69 12.19 -3.05
C PRO A 213 19.78 11.40 -2.13
N THR A 214 19.27 12.02 -1.06
CA THR A 214 18.29 11.40 -0.13
C THR A 214 16.98 11.06 -0.86
N THR A 215 16.48 11.98 -1.69
CA THR A 215 15.27 11.77 -2.50
C THR A 215 15.45 10.63 -3.47
N TRP A 216 16.60 10.58 -4.20
CA TRP A 216 16.89 9.46 -5.08
C TRP A 216 17.05 8.13 -4.32
N GLY A 217 17.70 8.13 -3.15
CA GLY A 217 17.76 6.98 -2.26
C GLY A 217 16.35 6.49 -1.88
N GLY A 218 15.44 7.41 -1.54
CA GLY A 218 14.03 7.12 -1.27
C GLY A 218 13.30 6.53 -2.48
N ILE A 219 13.49 7.09 -3.68
CA ILE A 219 12.89 6.60 -4.93
C ILE A 219 13.36 5.17 -5.25
N PHE A 220 14.68 4.90 -5.18
CA PHE A 220 15.20 3.55 -5.40
C PHE A 220 14.74 2.57 -4.32
N TYR A 221 14.71 3.00 -3.06
CA TYR A 221 14.13 2.19 -1.98
C TYR A 221 12.67 1.81 -2.28
N LEU A 222 11.84 2.78 -2.62
CA LEU A 222 10.42 2.59 -2.93
C LEU A 222 10.22 1.69 -4.16
N GLY A 223 10.98 1.93 -5.24
CA GLY A 223 10.86 1.20 -6.49
C GLY A 223 11.42 -0.21 -6.43
N ILE A 224 12.63 -0.38 -5.89
CA ILE A 224 13.32 -1.69 -5.88
C ILE A 224 12.92 -2.49 -4.64
N LEU A 225 13.22 -1.97 -3.43
CA LEU A 225 13.01 -2.74 -2.20
C LEU A 225 11.53 -2.83 -1.82
N GLY A 226 10.82 -1.71 -1.85
CA GLY A 226 9.39 -1.66 -1.51
C GLY A 226 8.48 -2.35 -2.52
N SER A 227 8.80 -2.23 -3.81
CA SER A 227 7.95 -2.81 -4.87
C SER A 227 8.53 -4.12 -5.40
N ALA A 228 9.68 -4.13 -6.08
CA ALA A 228 10.15 -5.32 -6.77
C ALA A 228 10.54 -6.46 -5.82
N VAL A 229 11.40 -6.22 -4.83
CA VAL A 229 11.82 -7.23 -3.85
C VAL A 229 10.67 -7.59 -2.92
N GLY A 230 9.95 -6.57 -2.39
CA GLY A 230 8.85 -6.77 -1.45
C GLY A 230 7.76 -7.65 -2.03
N PHE A 231 7.28 -7.38 -3.24
CA PHE A 231 6.27 -8.23 -3.89
C PHE A 231 6.82 -9.63 -4.20
N SER A 232 8.07 -9.75 -4.66
CA SER A 232 8.68 -11.06 -4.95
C SER A 232 8.72 -11.96 -3.73
N TRP A 233 9.18 -11.45 -2.61
CA TRP A 233 9.27 -12.22 -1.37
C TRP A 233 7.90 -12.49 -0.74
N TYR A 234 6.96 -11.56 -0.88
CA TYR A 234 5.60 -11.76 -0.41
C TYR A 234 4.87 -12.85 -1.20
N TYR A 235 4.99 -12.85 -2.54
CA TYR A 235 4.42 -13.89 -3.40
C TYR A 235 5.07 -15.27 -3.18
N ASP A 236 6.39 -15.31 -2.89
CA ASP A 236 7.06 -16.54 -2.48
C ASP A 236 6.48 -17.07 -1.16
N GLY A 237 6.23 -16.17 -0.19
CA GLY A 237 5.53 -16.49 1.06
C GLY A 237 4.10 -17.00 0.84
N LEU A 238 3.32 -16.35 -0.02
CA LEU A 238 1.98 -16.79 -0.40
C LEU A 238 1.97 -18.20 -0.98
N ARG A 239 2.94 -18.50 -1.86
CA ARG A 239 3.07 -19.82 -2.50
C ARG A 239 3.42 -20.92 -1.50
N GLN A 240 4.31 -20.62 -0.52
CA GLN A 240 4.83 -21.63 0.40
C GLN A 240 3.94 -21.85 1.65
N LEU A 241 3.35 -20.77 2.19
CA LEU A 241 2.57 -20.80 3.44
C LEU A 241 1.07 -20.66 3.22
N GLY A 242 0.65 -20.24 2.04
CA GLY A 242 -0.74 -19.92 1.73
C GLY A 242 -1.15 -18.51 2.16
N PRO A 243 -2.29 -18.00 1.60
CA PRO A 243 -2.72 -16.61 1.81
C PRO A 243 -3.02 -16.25 3.26
N ALA A 244 -3.59 -17.18 4.02
CA ALA A 244 -4.00 -16.95 5.40
C ALA A 244 -2.78 -16.69 6.31
N GLN A 245 -1.72 -17.49 6.19
CA GLN A 245 -0.53 -17.34 7.02
C GLN A 245 0.33 -16.15 6.57
N ALA A 246 0.56 -16.00 5.26
CA ALA A 246 1.32 -14.86 4.74
C ALA A 246 0.62 -13.52 5.02
N GLY A 247 -0.71 -13.48 4.93
CA GLY A 247 -1.51 -12.29 5.20
C GLY A 247 -1.41 -11.77 6.63
N VAL A 248 -1.19 -12.64 7.62
CA VAL A 248 -1.01 -12.21 9.02
C VAL A 248 0.20 -11.29 9.18
N PHE A 249 1.27 -11.52 8.40
CA PHE A 249 2.49 -10.70 8.48
C PHE A 249 2.25 -9.24 8.09
N ILE A 250 1.29 -8.95 7.19
CA ILE A 250 0.99 -7.58 6.75
C ILE A 250 0.64 -6.68 7.95
N ASN A 251 0.06 -7.23 9.00
CA ASN A 251 -0.25 -6.49 10.23
C ASN A 251 0.99 -5.92 10.95
N LEU A 252 2.20 -6.39 10.60
CA LEU A 252 3.46 -5.85 11.12
C LEU A 252 3.92 -4.59 10.38
N VAL A 253 3.36 -4.28 9.22
CA VAL A 253 3.73 -3.08 8.44
C VAL A 253 3.58 -1.80 9.26
N PRO A 254 2.41 -1.51 9.88
CA PRO A 254 2.29 -0.30 10.69
C PRO A 254 3.18 -0.30 11.94
N VAL A 255 3.48 -1.47 12.52
CA VAL A 255 4.41 -1.58 13.65
C VAL A 255 5.81 -1.13 13.22
N TRP A 256 6.30 -1.63 12.08
CA TRP A 256 7.58 -1.21 11.52
C TRP A 256 7.58 0.25 11.09
N ALA A 257 6.46 0.74 10.50
CA ALA A 257 6.36 2.14 10.10
C ALA A 257 6.48 3.08 11.29
N ILE A 258 5.78 2.80 12.41
CA ILE A 258 5.84 3.60 13.64
C ILE A 258 7.26 3.55 14.24
N ALA A 259 7.84 2.36 14.35
CA ALA A 259 9.18 2.19 14.88
C ALA A 259 10.24 2.92 14.05
N LEU A 260 10.20 2.79 12.73
CA LEU A 260 11.13 3.45 11.82
C LEU A 260 10.88 4.98 11.77
N ALA A 261 9.62 5.44 11.84
CA ALA A 261 9.31 6.87 11.91
C ALA A 261 9.89 7.50 13.19
N ALA A 262 9.77 6.82 14.32
CA ALA A 262 10.38 7.28 15.58
C ALA A 262 11.91 7.33 15.49
N LEU A 263 12.55 6.34 14.87
CA LEU A 263 14.01 6.25 14.79
C LEU A 263 14.61 7.21 13.75
N VAL A 264 13.98 7.32 12.58
CA VAL A 264 14.56 8.04 11.42
C VAL A 264 14.03 9.46 11.30
N LEU A 265 12.73 9.65 11.49
CA LEU A 265 12.06 10.95 11.35
C LEU A 265 11.89 11.68 12.69
N GLN A 266 12.25 11.03 13.81
CA GLN A 266 12.06 11.53 15.18
C GLN A 266 10.58 11.85 15.48
N GLU A 267 9.64 11.13 14.81
CA GLU A 267 8.21 11.24 15.11
C GLU A 267 7.93 10.57 16.48
N THR A 268 7.31 11.29 17.40
CA THR A 268 6.97 10.76 18.74
C THR A 268 5.59 10.12 18.70
N PRO A 269 5.47 8.78 18.94
CA PRO A 269 4.17 8.13 18.96
C PRO A 269 3.27 8.70 20.07
N THR A 270 2.11 9.25 19.70
CA THR A 270 1.11 9.75 20.66
C THR A 270 0.35 8.57 21.28
N SER A 271 -0.25 8.79 22.47
CA SER A 271 -1.09 7.76 23.10
C SER A 271 -2.28 7.37 22.23
N SER A 272 -2.86 8.32 21.50
CA SER A 272 -3.94 8.07 20.54
C SER A 272 -3.49 7.20 19.36
N LEU A 273 -2.26 7.42 18.86
CA LEU A 273 -1.67 6.60 17.82
C LEU A 273 -1.48 5.14 18.31
N LEU A 274 -0.95 4.95 19.51
CA LEU A 274 -0.70 3.62 20.08
C LEU A 274 -2.01 2.87 20.39
N LEU A 275 -2.95 3.52 21.08
CA LEU A 275 -4.25 2.91 21.42
C LEU A 275 -5.08 2.62 20.17
N GLY A 276 -5.22 3.61 19.29
CA GLY A 276 -5.93 3.43 18.03
C GLY A 276 -5.27 2.38 17.12
N GLY A 277 -3.94 2.33 17.09
CA GLY A 277 -3.17 1.32 16.37
C GLY A 277 -3.40 -0.10 16.89
N CYS A 278 -3.43 -0.30 18.20
CA CYS A 278 -3.79 -1.57 18.80
C CYS A 278 -5.21 -2.02 18.40
N LEU A 279 -6.18 -1.09 18.40
CA LEU A 279 -7.55 -1.39 17.98
C LEU A 279 -7.63 -1.73 16.48
N VAL A 280 -6.94 -0.97 15.62
CA VAL A 280 -6.88 -1.26 14.17
C VAL A 280 -6.30 -2.65 13.94
N ILE A 281 -5.15 -2.97 14.52
CA ILE A 281 -4.46 -4.26 14.32
C ILE A 281 -5.33 -5.41 14.86
N ALA A 282 -5.89 -5.27 16.07
CA ALA A 282 -6.77 -6.29 16.64
C ALA A 282 -8.02 -6.52 15.77
N GLY A 283 -8.64 -5.46 15.28
CA GLY A 283 -9.78 -5.53 14.39
C GLY A 283 -9.46 -6.17 13.04
N VAL A 284 -8.31 -5.84 12.43
CA VAL A 284 -7.85 -6.46 11.18
C VAL A 284 -7.57 -7.96 11.39
N VAL A 285 -6.93 -8.34 12.50
CA VAL A 285 -6.71 -9.76 12.84
C VAL A 285 -8.04 -10.51 12.96
N LEU A 286 -9.05 -9.92 13.61
CA LEU A 286 -10.38 -10.51 13.72
C LEU A 286 -11.08 -10.61 12.36
N THR A 287 -10.98 -9.57 11.53
CA THR A 287 -11.57 -9.54 10.17
C THR A 287 -10.99 -10.63 9.27
N ASN A 288 -9.69 -10.91 9.42
CA ASN A 288 -8.98 -11.92 8.63
C ASN A 288 -9.12 -13.35 9.20
N ARG A 289 -9.65 -13.53 10.41
CA ARG A 289 -9.93 -14.88 10.92
C ARG A 289 -11.02 -15.52 10.07
N GLN A 290 -10.69 -16.62 9.42
CA GLN A 290 -11.70 -17.48 8.78
C GLN A 290 -12.61 -17.98 9.90
N GLY A 291 -13.92 -17.68 9.82
CA GLY A 291 -14.89 -18.32 10.69
C GLY A 291 -14.75 -19.83 10.49
N ARG A 292 -14.47 -20.57 11.56
CA ARG A 292 -14.67 -22.03 11.56
C ARG A 292 -16.16 -22.23 11.31
N SER A 293 -16.53 -22.50 10.06
CA SER A 293 -17.83 -23.07 9.69
C SER A 293 -17.76 -24.57 9.92
#